data_f7b28ebf693c87b862d12ea158212535
#
_entry.id   f7b28ebf693c87b862d12ea158212535
#
_cell.length_a   1.000
_cell.length_b   1.000
_cell.length_c   1.000
_cell.angle_alpha   90.00
_cell.angle_beta   90.00
_cell.angle_gamma   90.00
#
_symmetry.space_group_name_H-M   'P 1'
#
loop_
_entity.id
_entity.type
_entity.pdbx_description
1 polymer ?
#
loop_
_entity_poly.entity_id
_entity_poly.type
_entity_poly.pdbx_seq_one_letter_code
_entity_poly.pdbx_strand_id
1 'polypeptide(L)'
;KITDNDTNDYKFKEIAVTVPGSQKNDEAANKAPNVLPELAEWNGGQGNYTVSKGARIVYKDSSLQKTAEALANDYEDITGKSIAVVKGESKTGDITLALTKDKSLGLQDEGYLMDIDDSINIKAETTTGAYWATRTILQSIKQSGNVPCGTTRDYPLYKVRSFILDVGRKTFTMDYLKQIVKQMSWYKMNDFQVHLNDNLISIESLADPMTGYSAFRLESDVKKGGNNGLNQQDLTSTDLFYTKKEFKD
;
A
#
# COMPACT_ATOMS: atom_id res chain seq x y z
N LYS A 1 22.18 22.11 -2.65
CA LYS A 1 21.53 22.65 -1.44
C LYS A 1 20.06 22.85 -1.78
N ILE A 2 19.25 21.89 -1.42
CA ILE A 2 17.79 22.04 -1.41
C ILE A 2 17.52 22.80 -0.11
N THR A 3 17.14 24.04 -0.20
CA THR A 3 16.62 24.79 0.94
C THR A 3 15.19 24.37 1.12
N ASP A 4 14.98 23.57 2.14
CA ASP A 4 13.68 23.12 2.60
C ASP A 4 12.92 24.31 3.21
N ASN A 5 12.03 24.92 2.42
CA ASN A 5 11.16 25.99 2.87
C ASN A 5 9.69 25.57 2.94
N ASP A 6 9.40 24.28 2.81
CA ASP A 6 8.08 23.70 3.02
C ASP A 6 8.15 22.62 4.11
N THR A 7 8.63 23.00 5.29
CA THR A 7 8.25 22.28 6.50
C THR A 7 6.78 22.60 6.78
N ASN A 8 5.88 21.96 6.07
CA ASN A 8 4.60 21.61 6.64
C ASN A 8 4.93 20.67 7.79
N ASP A 9 5.36 21.25 8.90
CA ASP A 9 5.53 20.59 10.16
C ASP A 9 4.22 19.86 10.46
N TYR A 10 4.16 18.58 10.13
CA TYR A 10 3.26 17.69 10.83
C TYR A 10 3.74 17.69 12.28
N LYS A 11 3.36 18.70 13.02
CA LYS A 11 3.46 18.69 14.46
C LYS A 11 2.46 17.65 14.92
N PHE A 12 2.88 16.41 14.88
CA PHE A 12 2.23 15.40 15.69
C PHE A 12 2.35 15.91 17.12
N LYS A 13 1.26 16.44 17.64
CA LYS A 13 1.15 16.66 19.05
C LYS A 13 1.39 15.27 19.65
N GLU A 14 2.42 15.10 20.46
CA GLU A 14 2.57 13.90 21.27
C GLU A 14 1.28 13.75 22.07
N ILE A 15 0.39 12.95 21.54
CA ILE A 15 -0.82 12.55 22.24
C ILE A 15 -0.37 11.32 23.00
N ALA A 16 -0.14 11.48 24.28
CA ALA A 16 0.01 10.35 25.18
C ALA A 16 -1.31 9.58 25.15
N VAL A 17 -1.45 8.68 24.17
CA VAL A 17 -2.51 7.69 24.21
C VAL A 17 -2.10 6.74 25.31
N THR A 18 -2.71 6.90 26.47
CA THR A 18 -2.64 5.88 27.51
C THR A 18 -3.41 4.69 26.95
N VAL A 19 -2.70 3.78 26.30
CA VAL A 19 -3.27 2.50 25.90
C VAL A 19 -3.60 1.78 27.20
N PRO A 20 -4.87 1.44 27.47
CA PRO A 20 -5.21 0.68 28.67
C PRO A 20 -4.40 -0.63 28.63
N GLY A 21 -3.52 -0.84 29.61
CA GLY A 21 -2.66 -2.02 29.66
C GLY A 21 -1.20 -1.79 29.29
N SER A 22 -0.72 -0.54 29.15
CA SER A 22 0.72 -0.29 29.00
C SER A 22 1.46 -0.85 30.22
N GLN A 23 1.88 -2.10 30.11
CA GLN A 23 2.76 -2.70 31.10
C GLN A 23 4.18 -2.19 30.85
N LYS A 24 4.91 -1.96 31.92
CA LYS A 24 6.38 -1.75 31.90
C LYS A 24 7.00 -2.81 31.01
N ASN A 25 8.00 -2.43 30.21
CA ASN A 25 8.80 -3.34 29.39
C ASN A 25 9.28 -4.53 30.24
N ASP A 26 8.49 -5.58 30.26
CA ASP A 26 8.95 -6.89 30.72
C ASP A 26 9.87 -7.44 29.63
N GLU A 27 10.96 -8.08 30.03
CA GLU A 27 11.88 -8.75 29.08
C GLU A 27 11.16 -9.77 28.17
N ALA A 28 9.94 -10.18 28.52
CA ALA A 28 9.07 -11.08 27.79
C ALA A 28 8.13 -10.39 26.76
N ALA A 29 8.12 -9.07 26.64
CA ALA A 29 7.26 -8.36 25.70
C ALA A 29 7.74 -8.54 24.25
N ASN A 30 6.78 -8.72 23.33
CA ASN A 30 7.08 -8.87 21.91
C ASN A 30 7.79 -7.63 21.35
N LYS A 31 8.83 -7.87 20.57
CA LYS A 31 9.40 -6.84 19.71
C LYS A 31 8.43 -6.48 18.60
N ALA A 32 8.55 -5.26 18.06
CA ALA A 32 7.80 -4.86 16.88
C ALA A 32 8.00 -5.87 15.73
N PRO A 33 6.95 -6.19 14.97
CA PRO A 33 7.09 -7.01 13.79
C PRO A 33 8.05 -6.36 12.80
N ASN A 34 8.86 -7.17 12.12
CA ASN A 34 9.78 -6.70 11.11
C ASN A 34 9.01 -6.37 9.81
N VAL A 35 8.49 -5.17 9.69
CA VAL A 35 7.70 -4.69 8.55
C VAL A 35 8.34 -3.46 7.92
N LEU A 36 8.03 -3.20 6.67
CA LEU A 36 8.51 -2.04 5.92
C LEU A 36 7.31 -1.23 5.37
N PRO A 37 7.24 0.08 5.67
CA PRO A 37 8.05 0.82 6.65
C PRO A 37 7.93 0.27 8.07
N GLU A 38 8.93 0.51 8.91
CA GLU A 38 8.85 0.20 10.35
C GLU A 38 7.66 0.94 10.98
N LEU A 39 7.08 0.34 12.02
CA LEU A 39 5.99 0.96 12.76
C LEU A 39 6.49 2.21 13.50
N ALA A 40 5.72 3.28 13.42
CA ALA A 40 6.05 4.53 14.10
C ALA A 40 6.04 4.37 15.64
N GLU A 41 5.10 3.60 16.15
CA GLU A 41 4.97 3.32 17.59
C GLU A 41 4.63 1.85 17.80
N TRP A 42 5.21 1.24 18.82
CA TRP A 42 4.93 -0.14 19.20
C TRP A 42 4.99 -0.33 20.70
N ASN A 43 3.97 -0.97 21.24
CA ASN A 43 3.95 -1.46 22.62
C ASN A 43 3.69 -2.97 22.60
N GLY A 44 4.70 -3.76 22.91
CA GLY A 44 4.65 -5.22 22.84
C GLY A 44 3.75 -5.84 23.90
N GLY A 45 2.95 -6.80 23.47
CA GLY A 45 2.24 -7.74 24.35
C GLY A 45 2.98 -9.07 24.47
N GLN A 46 2.28 -10.12 24.83
CA GLN A 46 2.82 -11.48 24.91
C GLN A 46 2.09 -12.41 23.95
N GLY A 47 2.84 -13.35 23.36
CA GLY A 47 2.27 -14.32 22.43
C GLY A 47 2.04 -13.77 21.02
N ASN A 48 1.32 -14.53 20.21
CA ASN A 48 1.09 -14.19 18.82
C ASN A 48 -0.37 -14.46 18.42
N TYR A 49 -0.94 -13.58 17.63
CA TYR A 49 -2.18 -13.84 16.92
C TYR A 49 -1.90 -14.74 15.72
N THR A 50 -2.67 -15.80 15.58
CA THR A 50 -2.68 -16.68 14.40
C THR A 50 -4.08 -16.81 13.87
N VAL A 51 -4.25 -16.66 12.55
CA VAL A 51 -5.56 -16.81 11.92
C VAL A 51 -6.06 -18.23 12.12
N SER A 52 -7.05 -18.39 12.99
CA SER A 52 -7.63 -19.69 13.34
C SER A 52 -8.69 -20.13 12.31
N LYS A 53 -9.04 -21.43 12.34
CA LYS A 53 -10.15 -21.93 11.54
C LYS A 53 -11.46 -21.25 11.98
N GLY A 54 -12.13 -20.57 11.03
CA GLY A 54 -13.37 -19.84 11.32
C GLY A 54 -13.19 -18.40 11.76
N ALA A 55 -11.95 -17.88 11.80
CA ALA A 55 -11.68 -16.45 11.85
C ALA A 55 -12.26 -15.74 10.62
N ARG A 56 -12.67 -14.49 10.78
CA ARG A 56 -13.26 -13.67 9.73
C ARG A 56 -12.58 -12.31 9.67
N ILE A 57 -12.63 -11.69 8.52
CA ILE A 57 -12.40 -10.26 8.39
C ILE A 57 -13.75 -9.56 8.53
N VAL A 58 -13.89 -8.76 9.58
CA VAL A 58 -15.15 -8.06 9.89
C VAL A 58 -14.98 -6.58 9.65
N TYR A 59 -15.84 -5.99 8.85
CA TYR A 59 -15.86 -4.54 8.65
C TYR A 59 -17.13 -3.91 9.21
N LYS A 60 -16.98 -2.78 9.89
CA LYS A 60 -18.08 -2.07 10.57
C LYS A 60 -18.78 -1.07 9.65
N ASP A 61 -18.04 -0.43 8.77
CA ASP A 61 -18.54 0.57 7.82
C ASP A 61 -18.51 0.03 6.38
N SER A 62 -19.54 0.31 5.59
CA SER A 62 -19.64 -0.18 4.21
C SER A 62 -18.50 0.32 3.31
N SER A 63 -17.91 1.48 3.60
CA SER A 63 -16.77 2.00 2.86
C SER A 63 -15.51 1.14 2.99
N LEU A 64 -15.42 0.32 4.04
CA LEU A 64 -14.31 -0.60 4.30
C LEU A 64 -14.43 -1.94 3.58
N GLN A 65 -15.53 -2.21 2.89
CA GLN A 65 -15.76 -3.49 2.21
C GLN A 65 -14.61 -3.86 1.27
N LYS A 66 -14.22 -2.94 0.39
CA LYS A 66 -13.12 -3.16 -0.57
C LYS A 66 -11.78 -3.43 0.13
N THR A 67 -11.52 -2.76 1.25
CA THR A 67 -10.32 -2.97 2.06
C THR A 67 -10.32 -4.37 2.69
N ALA A 68 -11.47 -4.82 3.20
CA ALA A 68 -11.63 -6.15 3.77
C ALA A 68 -11.49 -7.25 2.70
N GLU A 69 -12.08 -7.06 1.53
CA GLU A 69 -11.95 -7.98 0.39
C GLU A 69 -10.51 -8.06 -0.12
N ALA A 70 -9.82 -6.91 -0.23
CA ALA A 70 -8.41 -6.88 -0.60
C ALA A 70 -7.52 -7.62 0.41
N LEU A 71 -7.78 -7.46 1.73
CA LEU A 71 -7.07 -8.21 2.75
C LEU A 71 -7.29 -9.72 2.60
N ALA A 72 -8.53 -10.15 2.33
CA ALA A 72 -8.85 -11.57 2.16
C ALA A 72 -8.15 -12.17 0.94
N ASN A 73 -8.19 -11.47 -0.20
CA ASN A 73 -7.55 -11.92 -1.44
C ASN A 73 -6.03 -12.03 -1.28
N ASP A 74 -5.39 -10.98 -0.71
CA ASP A 74 -3.95 -10.99 -0.50
C ASP A 74 -3.52 -12.02 0.58
N TYR A 75 -4.38 -12.28 1.56
CA TYR A 75 -4.15 -13.36 2.54
C TYR A 75 -4.18 -14.74 1.86
N GLU A 76 -5.13 -14.96 0.97
CA GLU A 76 -5.21 -16.21 0.19
C GLU A 76 -4.02 -16.36 -0.75
N ASP A 77 -3.62 -15.29 -1.44
CA ASP A 77 -2.41 -15.27 -2.30
C ASP A 77 -1.14 -15.65 -1.52
N ILE A 78 -1.03 -15.24 -0.25
CA ILE A 78 0.16 -15.48 0.57
C ILE A 78 0.16 -16.85 1.23
N THR A 79 -1.01 -17.32 1.70
CA THR A 79 -1.12 -18.49 2.58
C THR A 79 -1.75 -19.70 1.90
N GLY A 80 -2.40 -19.54 0.76
CA GLY A 80 -3.23 -20.55 0.12
C GLY A 80 -4.52 -20.85 0.89
N LYS A 81 -4.90 -20.03 1.88
CA LYS A 81 -6.09 -20.24 2.71
C LYS A 81 -7.06 -19.08 2.56
N SER A 82 -8.33 -19.38 2.36
CA SER A 82 -9.38 -18.37 2.33
C SER A 82 -9.81 -17.94 3.73
N ILE A 83 -10.25 -16.70 3.85
CA ILE A 83 -10.84 -16.12 5.06
C ILE A 83 -12.13 -15.39 4.70
N ALA A 84 -13.20 -15.63 5.47
CA ALA A 84 -14.52 -15.03 5.18
C ALA A 84 -14.52 -13.53 5.49
N VAL A 85 -15.15 -12.75 4.60
CA VAL A 85 -15.36 -11.31 4.78
C VAL A 85 -16.84 -11.09 5.13
N VAL A 86 -17.09 -10.40 6.24
CA VAL A 86 -18.46 -10.14 6.71
C VAL A 86 -18.62 -8.72 7.23
N LYS A 87 -19.79 -8.13 7.02
CA LYS A 87 -20.18 -6.88 7.67
C LYS A 87 -20.94 -7.21 8.95
N GLY A 88 -20.56 -6.60 10.08
CA GLY A 88 -21.32 -6.78 11.33
C GLY A 88 -20.48 -6.80 12.59
N GLU A 89 -20.90 -7.60 13.56
CA GLU A 89 -20.23 -7.72 14.84
C GLU A 89 -19.10 -8.74 14.82
N SER A 90 -17.98 -8.35 15.44
CA SER A 90 -16.81 -9.21 15.60
C SER A 90 -16.96 -10.15 16.79
N LYS A 91 -16.26 -11.26 16.72
CA LYS A 91 -16.06 -12.21 17.82
C LYS A 91 -14.56 -12.46 18.01
N THR A 92 -14.21 -13.08 19.10
CA THR A 92 -12.83 -13.51 19.36
C THR A 92 -12.27 -14.31 18.18
N GLY A 93 -11.06 -14.00 17.78
CA GLY A 93 -10.36 -14.58 16.64
C GLY A 93 -10.52 -13.82 15.32
N ASP A 94 -11.41 -12.85 15.23
CA ASP A 94 -11.63 -12.07 14.00
C ASP A 94 -10.57 -10.97 13.81
N ILE A 95 -10.42 -10.53 12.56
CA ILE A 95 -9.71 -9.30 12.18
C ILE A 95 -10.77 -8.24 11.90
N THR A 96 -10.83 -7.18 12.70
CA THR A 96 -11.87 -6.15 12.63
C THR A 96 -11.34 -4.85 12.04
N LEU A 97 -12.05 -4.31 11.05
CA LEU A 97 -11.80 -3.01 10.45
C LEU A 97 -12.92 -2.04 10.87
N ALA A 98 -12.56 -0.92 11.49
CA ALA A 98 -13.50 0.11 11.89
C ALA A 98 -12.97 1.51 11.56
N LEU A 99 -13.88 2.43 11.21
CA LEU A 99 -13.56 3.86 11.14
C LEU A 99 -13.85 4.52 12.50
N THR A 100 -13.04 5.53 12.80
CA THR A 100 -13.21 6.39 13.99
C THR A 100 -13.29 7.86 13.59
N LYS A 101 -14.05 8.62 14.37
CA LYS A 101 -14.10 10.09 14.27
C LYS A 101 -13.29 10.75 15.40
N ASP A 102 -12.68 9.97 16.25
CA ASP A 102 -11.89 10.44 17.38
C ASP A 102 -10.55 11.03 16.89
N LYS A 103 -10.54 12.34 16.73
CA LYS A 103 -9.36 13.10 16.30
C LYS A 103 -8.25 13.14 17.38
N SER A 104 -8.57 12.78 18.63
CA SER A 104 -7.57 12.73 19.70
C SER A 104 -6.54 11.63 19.48
N LEU A 105 -6.87 10.63 18.67
CA LEU A 105 -5.95 9.55 18.29
C LEU A 105 -4.84 10.01 17.32
N GLY A 106 -4.99 11.16 16.66
CA GLY A 106 -3.98 11.75 15.78
C GLY A 106 -3.64 10.90 14.56
N LEU A 107 -4.60 10.12 14.03
CA LEU A 107 -4.36 9.18 12.95
C LEU A 107 -4.31 9.85 11.57
N GLN A 108 -4.97 10.99 11.42
CA GLN A 108 -5.06 11.71 10.15
C GLN A 108 -5.57 10.82 9.00
N ASP A 109 -5.18 11.12 7.77
CA ASP A 109 -5.72 10.43 6.59
C ASP A 109 -5.13 9.04 6.37
N GLU A 110 -3.91 8.79 6.83
CA GLU A 110 -3.19 7.55 6.52
C GLU A 110 -2.77 6.73 7.75
N GLY A 111 -3.00 7.25 8.94
CA GLY A 111 -2.66 6.54 10.18
C GLY A 111 -3.74 5.56 10.63
N TYR A 112 -3.33 4.65 11.48
CA TYR A 112 -4.21 3.68 12.11
C TYR A 112 -3.73 3.33 13.51
N LEU A 113 -4.68 2.89 14.34
CA LEU A 113 -4.44 2.20 15.60
C LEU A 113 -4.77 0.72 15.40
N MET A 114 -3.91 -0.16 15.82
CA MET A 114 -4.14 -1.60 15.76
C MET A 114 -3.80 -2.24 17.10
N ASP A 115 -4.75 -2.98 17.63
CA ASP A 115 -4.62 -3.76 18.85
C ASP A 115 -4.68 -5.25 18.52
N ILE A 116 -3.67 -5.99 18.96
CA ILE A 116 -3.43 -7.38 18.60
C ILE A 116 -3.31 -8.21 19.87
N ASP A 117 -4.30 -9.06 20.09
CA ASP A 117 -4.33 -10.05 21.16
C ASP A 117 -4.91 -11.38 20.61
N ASP A 118 -5.98 -11.90 21.21
CA ASP A 118 -6.75 -13.02 20.65
C ASP A 118 -7.48 -12.66 19.34
N SER A 119 -7.51 -11.40 18.97
CA SER A 119 -8.13 -10.82 17.78
C SER A 119 -7.26 -9.67 17.28
N ILE A 120 -7.50 -9.21 16.07
CA ILE A 120 -6.90 -7.97 15.56
C ILE A 120 -7.99 -6.91 15.41
N ASN A 121 -7.84 -5.78 16.09
CA ASN A 121 -8.77 -4.66 16.02
C ASN A 121 -8.11 -3.43 15.43
N ILE A 122 -8.58 -3.00 14.26
CA ILE A 122 -8.06 -1.84 13.52
C ILE A 122 -9.05 -0.68 13.63
N LYS A 123 -8.53 0.50 13.97
CA LYS A 123 -9.24 1.77 13.91
C LYS A 123 -8.46 2.76 13.05
N ALA A 124 -9.12 3.40 12.11
CA ALA A 124 -8.54 4.43 11.25
C ALA A 124 -9.54 5.57 11.04
N GLU A 125 -9.08 6.76 10.66
CA GLU A 125 -9.99 7.86 10.32
C GLU A 125 -10.50 7.73 8.89
N THR A 126 -9.77 7.02 8.03
CA THR A 126 -10.07 6.83 6.61
C THR A 126 -9.91 5.37 6.19
N THR A 127 -10.44 5.04 5.02
CA THR A 127 -10.24 3.74 4.39
C THR A 127 -8.77 3.50 4.01
N THR A 128 -8.01 4.56 3.71
CA THR A 128 -6.58 4.49 3.40
C THR A 128 -5.77 4.06 4.61
N GLY A 129 -5.99 4.67 5.78
CA GLY A 129 -5.34 4.25 7.02
C GLY A 129 -5.66 2.80 7.38
N ALA A 130 -6.93 2.39 7.25
CA ALA A 130 -7.32 1.00 7.45
C ALA A 130 -6.63 0.04 6.46
N TYR A 131 -6.46 0.47 5.20
CA TYR A 131 -5.75 -0.31 4.20
C TYR A 131 -4.27 -0.49 4.56
N TRP A 132 -3.59 0.55 5.05
CA TRP A 132 -2.18 0.45 5.48
C TRP A 132 -2.01 -0.52 6.66
N ALA A 133 -2.96 -0.57 7.58
CA ALA A 133 -2.95 -1.57 8.65
C ALA A 133 -2.96 -3.00 8.11
N THR A 134 -3.71 -3.26 7.04
CA THR A 134 -3.75 -4.59 6.42
C THR A 134 -2.39 -5.01 5.84
N ARG A 135 -1.60 -4.06 5.35
CA ARG A 135 -0.25 -4.33 4.82
C ARG A 135 0.70 -4.78 5.94
N THR A 136 0.62 -4.16 7.11
CA THR A 136 1.38 -4.58 8.29
C THR A 136 1.05 -6.02 8.70
N ILE A 137 -0.24 -6.36 8.77
CA ILE A 137 -0.68 -7.73 9.09
C ILE A 137 -0.13 -8.74 8.07
N LEU A 138 -0.30 -8.45 6.78
CA LEU A 138 0.12 -9.36 5.71
C LEU A 138 1.64 -9.55 5.65
N GLN A 139 2.42 -8.49 5.90
CA GLN A 139 3.87 -8.60 5.96
C GLN A 139 4.31 -9.50 7.12
N SER A 140 3.69 -9.37 8.28
CA SER A 140 3.97 -10.23 9.44
C SER A 140 3.60 -11.69 9.15
N ILE A 141 2.39 -11.94 8.64
CA ILE A 141 1.92 -13.29 8.29
C ILE A 141 2.83 -13.94 7.24
N LYS A 142 3.26 -13.18 6.23
CA LYS A 142 4.15 -13.70 5.18
C LYS A 142 5.49 -14.17 5.73
N GLN A 143 5.99 -13.53 6.77
CA GLN A 143 7.30 -13.85 7.36
C GLN A 143 7.24 -15.01 8.36
N SER A 144 6.22 -15.05 9.21
CA SER A 144 6.18 -15.95 10.38
C SER A 144 4.89 -16.77 10.50
N GLY A 145 3.89 -16.53 9.64
CA GLY A 145 2.58 -17.17 9.74
C GLY A 145 1.68 -16.61 10.84
N ASN A 146 2.15 -15.62 11.60
CA ASN A 146 1.45 -15.00 12.72
C ASN A 146 1.76 -13.51 12.84
N VAL A 147 1.09 -12.83 13.77
CA VAL A 147 1.31 -11.43 14.10
C VAL A 147 1.62 -11.32 15.60
N PRO A 148 2.75 -10.73 16.02
CA PRO A 148 3.03 -10.58 17.45
C PRO A 148 1.95 -9.76 18.14
N CYS A 149 1.50 -10.20 19.32
CA CYS A 149 0.56 -9.44 20.13
C CYS A 149 1.19 -8.16 20.65
N GLY A 150 0.39 -7.10 20.68
CA GLY A 150 0.79 -5.76 21.10
C GLY A 150 -0.11 -4.70 20.48
N THR A 151 0.22 -3.45 20.71
CA THR A 151 -0.52 -2.31 20.17
C THR A 151 0.41 -1.41 19.36
N THR A 152 -0.12 -0.88 18.26
CA THR A 152 0.60 0.10 17.44
C THR A 152 -0.31 1.25 17.06
N ARG A 153 0.22 2.46 17.15
CA ARG A 153 -0.27 3.62 16.41
C ARG A 153 0.76 3.91 15.33
N ASP A 154 0.36 3.68 14.08
CA ASP A 154 1.25 3.84 12.94
C ASP A 154 0.72 4.91 11.98
N TYR A 155 1.63 5.69 11.45
CA TYR A 155 1.35 6.82 10.57
C TYR A 155 2.59 7.13 9.71
N PRO A 156 2.40 7.71 8.51
CA PRO A 156 3.54 8.04 7.67
C PRO A 156 4.32 9.25 8.22
N LEU A 157 5.65 9.15 8.22
CA LEU A 157 6.54 10.28 8.53
C LEU A 157 6.61 11.27 7.37
N TYR A 158 6.40 10.80 6.14
CA TYR A 158 6.45 11.61 4.92
C TYR A 158 5.11 11.55 4.19
N LYS A 159 4.60 12.71 3.81
CA LYS A 159 3.32 12.84 3.09
C LYS A 159 3.38 12.21 1.70
N VAL A 160 4.50 12.36 1.00
CA VAL A 160 4.71 11.80 -0.34
C VAL A 160 5.72 10.66 -0.26
N ARG A 161 5.30 9.49 -0.73
CA ARG A 161 6.11 8.27 -0.80
C ARG A 161 5.95 7.73 -2.21
N SER A 162 6.72 8.30 -3.12
CA SER A 162 6.54 8.12 -4.55
C SER A 162 7.55 7.16 -5.17
N PHE A 163 7.14 6.60 -6.30
CA PHE A 163 7.99 5.90 -7.24
C PHE A 163 7.78 6.47 -8.65
N ILE A 164 8.85 6.65 -9.39
CA ILE A 164 8.81 7.15 -10.77
C ILE A 164 9.25 6.02 -11.70
N LEU A 165 8.46 5.75 -12.74
CA LEU A 165 8.83 4.83 -13.79
C LEU A 165 8.81 5.53 -15.14
N ASP A 166 9.94 5.50 -15.83
CA ASP A 166 10.05 6.01 -17.20
C ASP A 166 9.58 4.93 -18.19
N VAL A 167 8.35 5.08 -18.65
CA VAL A 167 7.77 4.25 -19.70
C VAL A 167 7.92 4.90 -21.08
N GLY A 168 8.33 6.15 -21.12
CA GLY A 168 8.59 6.90 -22.35
C GLY A 168 9.79 6.33 -23.11
N ARG A 169 10.90 6.10 -22.42
CA ARG A 169 12.14 5.56 -23.01
C ARG A 169 12.11 4.06 -23.19
N LYS A 170 11.35 3.34 -22.39
CA LYS A 170 11.19 1.89 -22.51
C LYS A 170 9.73 1.50 -22.30
N THR A 171 9.23 0.62 -23.17
CA THR A 171 7.87 0.08 -23.06
C THR A 171 7.75 -0.88 -21.90
N PHE A 172 6.66 -0.74 -21.15
CA PHE A 172 6.21 -1.71 -20.14
C PHE A 172 4.74 -2.03 -20.39
N THR A 173 4.33 -3.25 -20.13
CA THR A 173 2.92 -3.64 -20.25
C THR A 173 2.07 -2.99 -19.16
N MET A 174 0.78 -2.82 -19.40
CA MET A 174 -0.15 -2.35 -18.36
C MET A 174 -0.16 -3.28 -17.14
N ASP A 175 -0.07 -4.60 -17.35
CA ASP A 175 0.02 -5.56 -16.26
C ASP A 175 1.26 -5.35 -15.39
N TYR A 176 2.39 -4.98 -16.00
CA TYR A 176 3.58 -4.64 -15.23
C TYR A 176 3.37 -3.39 -14.39
N LEU A 177 2.71 -2.34 -14.91
CA LEU A 177 2.37 -1.15 -14.12
C LEU A 177 1.45 -1.51 -12.95
N LYS A 178 0.45 -2.35 -13.16
CA LYS A 178 -0.43 -2.86 -12.10
C LYS A 178 0.35 -3.63 -11.02
N GLN A 179 1.34 -4.43 -11.42
CA GLN A 179 2.24 -5.11 -10.48
C GLN A 179 3.07 -4.12 -9.66
N ILE A 180 3.59 -3.05 -10.28
CA ILE A 180 4.31 -1.98 -9.56
C ILE A 180 3.39 -1.34 -8.52
N VAL A 181 2.15 -0.98 -8.89
CA VAL A 181 1.18 -0.41 -7.93
C VAL A 181 0.90 -1.39 -6.78
N LYS A 182 0.74 -2.69 -7.07
CA LYS A 182 0.58 -3.71 -6.02
C LYS A 182 1.79 -3.76 -5.08
N GLN A 183 3.01 -3.67 -5.61
CA GLN A 183 4.22 -3.62 -4.79
C GLN A 183 4.35 -2.32 -4.01
N MET A 184 4.05 -1.18 -4.61
CA MET A 184 4.02 0.10 -3.91
C MET A 184 3.05 0.06 -2.73
N SER A 185 1.86 -0.50 -2.92
CA SER A 185 0.89 -0.67 -1.84
C SER A 185 1.40 -1.54 -0.71
N TRP A 186 2.19 -2.56 -1.01
CA TRP A 186 2.84 -3.42 -0.02
C TRP A 186 3.74 -2.64 0.93
N TYR A 187 4.45 -1.64 0.41
CA TYR A 187 5.35 -0.76 1.16
C TYR A 187 4.70 0.57 1.56
N LYS A 188 3.37 0.66 1.52
CA LYS A 188 2.59 1.85 1.91
C LYS A 188 2.99 3.11 1.12
N MET A 189 3.46 2.97 -0.12
CA MET A 189 3.72 4.09 -1.02
C MET A 189 2.41 4.61 -1.61
N ASN A 190 2.31 5.92 -1.83
CA ASN A 190 1.04 6.57 -2.18
C ASN A 190 1.06 7.43 -3.45
N ASP A 191 2.19 7.52 -4.12
CA ASP A 191 2.31 8.32 -5.34
C ASP A 191 3.10 7.55 -6.41
N PHE A 192 2.50 7.34 -7.58
CA PHE A 192 3.13 6.68 -8.70
C PHE A 192 3.21 7.64 -9.89
N GLN A 193 4.39 8.15 -10.16
CA GLN A 193 4.63 9.00 -11.31
C GLN A 193 5.01 8.15 -12.52
N VAL A 194 4.14 8.13 -13.52
CA VAL A 194 4.40 7.48 -14.80
C VAL A 194 4.92 8.52 -15.78
N HIS A 195 6.19 8.42 -16.14
CA HIS A 195 6.83 9.33 -17.11
C HIS A 195 6.54 8.83 -18.53
N LEU A 196 5.56 9.45 -19.19
CA LEU A 196 4.91 8.91 -20.39
C LEU A 196 5.65 9.21 -21.71
N ASN A 197 6.55 10.19 -21.71
CA ASN A 197 7.30 10.56 -22.90
C ASN A 197 8.64 11.20 -22.53
N ASP A 198 9.61 11.09 -23.42
CA ASP A 198 10.90 11.74 -23.28
C ASP A 198 11.56 11.97 -24.66
N ASN A 199 12.76 12.55 -24.66
CA ASN A 199 13.58 12.68 -25.86
C ASN A 199 14.16 11.33 -26.31
N LEU A 200 14.65 11.29 -27.54
CA LEU A 200 15.32 10.12 -28.10
C LEU A 200 16.56 9.74 -27.29
N ILE A 201 16.71 8.45 -27.05
CA ILE A 201 17.98 7.87 -26.62
C ILE A 201 18.76 7.39 -27.85
N SER A 202 20.10 7.31 -27.75
CA SER A 202 20.95 6.84 -28.84
C SER A 202 20.57 5.43 -29.25
N ILE A 203 20.39 5.24 -30.56
CA ILE A 203 19.95 3.99 -31.18
C ILE A 203 21.09 3.01 -31.39
N GLU A 204 22.32 3.50 -31.42
CA GLU A 204 23.51 2.74 -31.84
C GLU A 204 23.76 1.48 -30.99
N SER A 205 23.20 1.43 -29.80
CA SER A 205 23.34 0.30 -28.85
C SER A 205 22.14 -0.64 -28.81
N LEU A 206 21.08 -0.40 -29.58
CA LEU A 206 19.82 -1.14 -29.49
C LEU A 206 19.59 -1.99 -30.73
N ALA A 207 19.47 -3.30 -30.53
CA ALA A 207 19.20 -4.25 -31.62
C ALA A 207 17.79 -4.07 -32.22
N ASP A 208 16.84 -3.56 -31.45
CA ASP A 208 15.47 -3.26 -31.86
C ASP A 208 15.10 -1.83 -31.49
N PRO A 209 14.97 -0.93 -32.48
CA PRO A 209 14.60 0.46 -32.23
C PRO A 209 13.26 0.63 -31.52
N MET A 210 12.34 -0.32 -31.67
CA MET A 210 11.00 -0.24 -31.08
C MET A 210 11.00 -0.44 -29.57
N THR A 211 12.01 -1.10 -29.04
CA THR A 211 12.12 -1.35 -27.59
C THR A 211 12.86 -0.26 -26.83
N GLY A 212 13.68 0.51 -27.50
CA GLY A 212 14.57 1.50 -26.89
C GLY A 212 14.25 2.95 -27.21
N TYR A 213 13.26 3.21 -28.03
CA TYR A 213 12.90 4.56 -28.42
C TYR A 213 11.99 5.24 -27.41
N SER A 214 12.26 6.52 -27.21
CA SER A 214 11.31 7.41 -26.57
C SER A 214 10.04 7.55 -27.40
N ALA A 215 8.91 7.32 -26.81
CA ALA A 215 7.61 7.42 -27.45
C ALA A 215 6.61 8.14 -26.54
N PHE A 216 5.53 8.65 -27.12
CA PHE A 216 4.39 9.15 -26.38
C PHE A 216 3.48 7.97 -26.04
N ARG A 217 3.50 7.52 -24.79
CA ARG A 217 2.90 6.26 -24.37
C ARG A 217 1.42 6.33 -23.98
N LEU A 218 0.78 7.47 -24.03
CA LEU A 218 -0.65 7.59 -23.79
C LEU A 218 -1.39 7.84 -25.10
N GLU A 219 -2.51 7.17 -25.31
CA GLU A 219 -3.40 7.40 -26.45
C GLU A 219 -3.75 8.89 -26.58
N SER A 220 -3.55 9.44 -27.77
CA SER A 220 -3.78 10.83 -28.09
C SER A 220 -4.34 10.99 -29.49
N ASP A 221 -5.21 11.96 -29.71
CA ASP A 221 -5.73 12.32 -31.04
C ASP A 221 -4.68 13.07 -31.87
N VAL A 222 -3.71 13.69 -31.20
CA VAL A 222 -2.63 14.47 -31.83
C VAL A 222 -1.43 13.60 -32.18
N LYS A 223 -1.10 12.63 -31.29
CA LYS A 223 0.04 11.72 -31.49
C LYS A 223 -0.30 10.36 -30.90
N LYS A 224 -0.30 9.34 -31.76
CA LYS A 224 -0.58 7.96 -31.33
C LYS A 224 0.72 7.20 -31.26
N GLY A 225 1.12 6.83 -30.04
CA GLY A 225 2.34 6.05 -29.83
C GLY A 225 3.52 6.68 -30.54
N GLY A 226 4.55 5.99 -30.68
CA GLY A 226 5.57 6.39 -31.62
C GLY A 226 6.52 7.42 -31.13
N ASN A 227 7.54 7.28 -31.80
CA ASN A 227 8.79 7.90 -31.61
C ASN A 227 8.96 9.11 -32.57
N ASN A 228 9.74 10.09 -32.15
CA ASN A 228 10.21 11.13 -33.06
C ASN A 228 11.09 10.49 -34.15
N GLY A 229 10.58 10.32 -35.35
CA GLY A 229 11.32 9.80 -36.49
C GLY A 229 10.80 8.50 -37.10
N LEU A 230 9.90 7.77 -36.43
CA LEU A 230 9.18 6.68 -37.05
C LEU A 230 7.81 7.17 -37.55
N ASN A 231 7.42 6.73 -38.74
CA ASN A 231 6.09 6.99 -39.24
C ASN A 231 5.06 6.32 -38.35
N GLN A 232 4.03 7.06 -37.95
CA GLN A 232 2.93 6.49 -37.12
C GLN A 232 2.23 5.31 -37.81
N GLN A 233 2.33 5.18 -39.11
CA GLN A 233 1.79 4.07 -39.89
C GLN A 233 2.48 2.73 -39.61
N ASP A 234 3.71 2.77 -39.12
CA ASP A 234 4.50 1.58 -38.77
C ASP A 234 4.30 1.12 -37.32
N LEU A 235 3.55 1.90 -36.52
CA LEU A 235 3.28 1.64 -35.12
C LEU A 235 1.86 1.08 -34.96
N THR A 236 1.68 -0.16 -35.36
CA THR A 236 0.37 -0.83 -35.32
C THR A 236 0.10 -1.60 -34.07
N SER A 237 1.07 -1.71 -33.17
CA SER A 237 0.94 -2.52 -31.95
C SER A 237 0.45 -1.68 -30.77
N THR A 238 -0.57 -2.18 -30.08
CA THR A 238 -1.08 -1.63 -28.81
C THR A 238 -0.03 -1.66 -27.69
N ASP A 239 1.05 -2.41 -27.87
CA ASP A 239 2.15 -2.51 -26.91
C ASP A 239 3.02 -1.25 -26.83
N LEU A 240 2.83 -0.33 -27.76
CA LEU A 240 3.62 0.90 -27.84
C LEU A 240 2.98 2.10 -27.14
N PHE A 241 1.74 2.00 -26.75
CA PHE A 241 1.05 3.03 -25.98
C PHE A 241 -0.09 2.41 -25.16
N TYR A 242 -0.46 3.09 -24.08
CA TYR A 242 -1.61 2.74 -23.26
C TYR A 242 -2.85 3.44 -23.80
N THR A 243 -3.96 2.73 -23.90
CA THR A 243 -5.24 3.37 -24.22
C THR A 243 -5.69 4.22 -23.02
N LYS A 244 -6.47 5.26 -23.30
CA LYS A 244 -7.10 6.08 -22.23
C LYS A 244 -7.94 5.22 -21.29
N LYS A 245 -8.56 4.17 -21.81
CA LYS A 245 -9.36 3.22 -21.03
C LYS A 245 -8.48 2.43 -20.07
N GLU A 246 -7.43 1.79 -20.55
CA GLU A 246 -6.51 1.01 -19.72
C GLU A 246 -5.85 1.84 -18.62
N PHE A 247 -5.54 3.11 -18.94
CA PHE A 247 -4.89 4.00 -17.99
C PHE A 247 -5.85 4.56 -16.93
N LYS A 248 -7.17 4.53 -17.21
CA LYS A 248 -8.21 4.97 -16.28
C LYS A 248 -8.64 3.84 -15.34
N ASP A 249 -8.70 2.60 -15.82
CA ASP A 249 -9.12 1.41 -15.08
C ASP A 249 -8.05 0.93 -14.08
#